data_1ec0f7ed6ac5109db9653036957dcda1
#
_entry.id   1ec0f7ed6ac5109db9653036957dcda1
#
_cell.length_a   1.000
_cell.length_b   1.000
_cell.length_c   1.000
_cell.angle_alpha   90.00
_cell.angle_beta   90.00
_cell.angle_gamma   90.00
#
_symmetry.space_group_name_H-M   'P 1'
#
loop_
_entity.id
_entity.type
_entity.pdbx_description
1 polymer ?
#
loop_
_entity_poly.entity_id
_entity_poly.type
_entity_poly.pdbx_seq_one_letter_code
_entity_poly.pdbx_strand_id
1 'polypeptide(L)'
;MRIGVSGTHGTGKTTLVEELCSLLPGHAAVDEPYLLLEDEGHEFHQPPTSEDFRAQLRVSLRLLRSPAADVVFDRTPVDFLAYLAAHGRTIEAEVAPEVLESAMSSLDLLVVLPLTAETERQLPAAELPGLRTAMDGRLLDIVHGDPLDAWPDLPVLELTGPPDGRAAVVARAMAGLR
;
A
#
# COMPACT_ATOMS: atom_id res chain seq x y z
N MET A 1 7.91 -5.15 -14.57
CA MET A 1 6.61 -4.61 -14.09
C MET A 1 6.75 -4.10 -12.68
N ARG A 2 5.95 -3.11 -12.31
CA ARG A 2 5.98 -2.44 -11.00
C ARG A 2 4.64 -2.66 -10.30
N ILE A 3 4.64 -3.34 -9.19
CA ILE A 3 3.43 -3.75 -8.45
C ILE A 3 3.42 -3.06 -7.10
N GLY A 4 2.34 -2.35 -6.79
CA GLY A 4 2.09 -1.83 -5.44
C GLY A 4 1.18 -2.78 -4.67
N VAL A 5 1.50 -3.07 -3.41
CA VAL A 5 0.66 -3.86 -2.51
C VAL A 5 0.23 -2.99 -1.34
N SER A 6 -1.06 -2.71 -1.25
CA SER A 6 -1.68 -1.85 -0.24
C SER A 6 -2.66 -2.60 0.66
N GLY A 7 -2.86 -2.11 1.85
CA GLY A 7 -3.78 -2.69 2.84
C GLY A 7 -3.40 -2.30 4.26
N THR A 8 -4.33 -2.42 5.19
CA THR A 8 -4.08 -2.11 6.59
C THR A 8 -3.11 -3.08 7.25
N HIS A 9 -2.65 -2.76 8.44
CA HIS A 9 -1.71 -3.61 9.18
C HIS A 9 -2.28 -5.02 9.41
N GLY A 10 -1.44 -6.05 9.19
CA GLY A 10 -1.77 -7.46 9.44
C GLY A 10 -2.53 -8.16 8.31
N THR A 11 -2.87 -7.52 7.19
CA THR A 11 -3.62 -8.16 6.08
C THR A 11 -2.79 -9.13 5.23
N GLY A 12 -1.49 -9.31 5.54
CA GLY A 12 -0.60 -10.25 4.85
C GLY A 12 0.11 -9.65 3.64
N LYS A 13 0.30 -8.33 3.60
CA LYS A 13 1.02 -7.65 2.50
C LYS A 13 2.43 -8.17 2.32
N THR A 14 3.24 -8.15 3.38
CA THR A 14 4.64 -8.59 3.34
C THR A 14 4.76 -10.04 2.87
N THR A 15 3.91 -10.93 3.38
CA THR A 15 3.83 -12.32 2.90
C THR A 15 3.54 -12.39 1.41
N LEU A 16 2.55 -11.62 0.92
CA LEU A 16 2.24 -11.57 -0.51
C LEU A 16 3.41 -11.03 -1.34
N VAL A 17 4.11 -9.99 -0.87
CA VAL A 17 5.30 -9.43 -1.54
C VAL A 17 6.40 -10.49 -1.67
N GLU A 18 6.70 -11.23 -0.60
CA GLU A 18 7.70 -12.31 -0.60
C GLU A 18 7.31 -13.45 -1.56
N GLU A 19 6.03 -13.87 -1.53
CA GLU A 19 5.51 -14.90 -2.44
C GLU A 19 5.56 -14.46 -3.90
N LEU A 20 5.21 -13.20 -4.19
CA LEU A 20 5.30 -12.64 -5.55
C LEU A 20 6.74 -12.62 -6.07
N CYS A 21 7.69 -12.17 -5.26
CA CYS A 21 9.11 -12.17 -5.65
C CYS A 21 9.65 -13.60 -5.86
N SER A 22 9.11 -14.58 -5.12
CA SER A 22 9.44 -15.99 -5.33
C SER A 22 8.85 -16.57 -6.63
N LEU A 23 7.63 -16.13 -7.00
CA LEU A 23 6.93 -16.59 -8.21
C LEU A 23 7.35 -15.87 -9.48
N LEU A 24 7.85 -14.63 -9.37
CA LEU A 24 8.19 -13.77 -10.49
C LEU A 24 9.71 -13.57 -10.57
N PRO A 25 10.42 -14.44 -11.28
CA PRO A 25 11.89 -14.34 -11.41
C PRO A 25 12.30 -12.96 -11.91
N GLY A 26 13.24 -12.34 -11.21
CA GLY A 26 13.75 -11.01 -11.55
C GLY A 26 13.04 -9.85 -10.85
N HIS A 27 11.94 -10.09 -10.14
CA HIS A 27 11.31 -9.05 -9.31
C HIS A 27 12.01 -8.97 -7.95
N ALA A 28 12.22 -7.74 -7.49
CA ALA A 28 12.77 -7.43 -6.17
C ALA A 28 11.68 -6.83 -5.26
N ALA A 29 11.68 -7.22 -4.00
CA ALA A 29 10.86 -6.55 -2.99
C ALA A 29 11.45 -5.19 -2.63
N VAL A 30 10.59 -4.21 -2.40
CA VAL A 30 10.92 -2.93 -1.80
C VAL A 30 10.19 -2.86 -0.47
N ASP A 31 10.98 -2.76 0.61
CA ASP A 31 10.49 -2.77 1.98
C ASP A 31 9.55 -1.59 2.26
N GLU A 32 8.67 -1.78 3.24
CA GLU A 32 7.74 -0.73 3.63
C GLU A 32 8.49 0.50 4.20
N PRO A 33 7.97 1.71 3.95
CA PRO A 33 8.57 2.95 4.40
C PRO A 33 8.86 3.04 5.90
N TYR A 34 8.12 2.31 6.73
CA TYR A 34 8.36 2.23 8.18
C TYR A 34 9.76 1.67 8.47
N LEU A 35 10.09 0.50 7.91
CA LEU A 35 11.38 -0.16 8.13
C LEU A 35 12.54 0.70 7.60
N LEU A 36 12.38 1.31 6.43
CA LEU A 36 13.42 2.16 5.84
C LEU A 36 13.70 3.40 6.70
N LEU A 37 12.66 4.01 7.28
CA LEU A 37 12.80 5.13 8.19
C LEU A 37 13.43 4.73 9.53
N GLU A 38 13.05 3.56 10.06
CA GLU A 38 13.63 3.02 11.29
C GLU A 38 15.14 2.75 11.10
N ASP A 39 15.55 2.18 9.98
CA ASP A 39 16.95 1.98 9.60
C ASP A 39 17.72 3.32 9.42
N GLU A 40 17.03 4.38 8.98
CA GLU A 40 17.58 5.74 8.91
C GLU A 40 17.62 6.45 10.28
N GLY A 41 17.12 5.80 11.36
CA GLY A 41 17.14 6.32 12.73
C GLY A 41 15.93 7.21 13.05
N HIS A 42 14.84 7.13 12.30
CA HIS A 42 13.61 7.85 12.63
C HIS A 42 12.92 7.23 13.85
N GLU A 43 12.64 8.06 14.85
CA GLU A 43 11.92 7.64 16.06
C GLU A 43 10.42 7.85 15.88
N PHE A 44 9.67 6.75 15.82
CA PHE A 44 8.21 6.78 15.69
C PHE A 44 7.52 7.03 17.03
N HIS A 45 6.45 7.80 17.00
CA HIS A 45 5.60 8.01 18.18
C HIS A 45 4.75 6.78 18.52
N GLN A 46 4.46 6.60 19.78
CA GLN A 46 3.52 5.58 20.29
C GLN A 46 2.42 6.25 21.15
N PRO A 47 1.18 6.30 20.66
CA PRO A 47 0.67 5.82 19.34
C PRO A 47 1.19 6.67 18.18
N PRO A 48 1.16 6.13 16.93
CA PRO A 48 1.64 6.83 15.74
C PRO A 48 0.83 8.11 15.48
N THR A 49 1.50 9.14 15.02
CA THR A 49 0.94 10.47 14.77
C THR A 49 0.82 10.75 13.27
N SER A 50 0.14 11.84 12.92
CA SER A 50 0.09 12.29 11.52
C SER A 50 1.48 12.62 10.94
N GLU A 51 2.45 13.04 11.78
CA GLU A 51 3.82 13.30 11.32
C GLU A 51 4.54 12.01 10.93
N ASP A 52 4.32 10.93 11.67
CA ASP A 52 4.88 9.62 11.34
C ASP A 52 4.34 9.11 9.99
N PHE A 53 3.04 9.31 9.73
CA PHE A 53 2.45 8.93 8.44
C PHE A 53 2.89 9.84 7.29
N ARG A 54 3.11 11.13 7.54
CA ARG A 54 3.70 12.05 6.54
C ARG A 54 5.14 11.68 6.19
N ALA A 55 5.93 11.26 7.18
CA ALA A 55 7.28 10.78 6.94
C ALA A 55 7.26 9.57 6.01
N GLN A 56 6.41 8.59 6.29
CA GLN A 56 6.23 7.39 5.48
C GLN A 56 5.66 7.72 4.08
N LEU A 57 4.71 8.65 3.95
CA LEU A 57 4.20 9.13 2.66
C LEU A 57 5.33 9.68 1.78
N ARG A 58 6.18 10.55 2.34
CA ARG A 58 7.32 11.11 1.59
C ARG A 58 8.27 10.02 1.07
N VAL A 59 8.56 9.02 1.89
CA VAL A 59 9.40 7.88 1.47
C VAL A 59 8.71 7.08 0.37
N SER A 60 7.44 6.74 0.52
CA SER A 60 6.67 5.98 -0.47
C SER A 60 6.62 6.70 -1.82
N LEU A 61 6.35 8.01 -1.83
CA LEU A 61 6.40 8.83 -3.05
C LEU A 61 7.78 8.82 -3.71
N ARG A 62 8.86 8.88 -2.91
CA ARG A 62 10.25 8.80 -3.41
C ARG A 62 10.54 7.44 -4.03
N LEU A 63 10.11 6.34 -3.40
CA LEU A 63 10.32 4.97 -3.88
C LEU A 63 9.64 4.73 -5.22
N LEU A 64 8.38 5.14 -5.37
CA LEU A 64 7.64 5.00 -6.63
C LEU A 64 8.25 5.83 -7.77
N ARG A 65 8.92 6.92 -7.46
CA ARG A 65 9.61 7.76 -8.47
C ARG A 65 11.01 7.23 -8.83
N SER A 66 11.49 6.17 -8.18
CA SER A 66 12.76 5.54 -8.56
C SER A 66 12.64 4.82 -9.91
N PRO A 67 13.72 4.74 -10.70
CA PRO A 67 13.68 4.12 -12.03
C PRO A 67 13.73 2.58 -12.00
N ALA A 68 13.66 1.95 -10.83
CA ALA A 68 13.73 0.50 -10.69
C ALA A 68 12.58 -0.17 -11.44
N ALA A 69 12.90 -1.14 -12.29
CA ALA A 69 11.95 -2.00 -12.97
C ALA A 69 11.84 -3.36 -12.24
N ASP A 70 10.75 -4.08 -12.49
CA ASP A 70 10.51 -5.42 -11.93
C ASP A 70 10.61 -5.43 -10.40
N VAL A 71 9.77 -4.62 -9.77
CA VAL A 71 9.72 -4.43 -8.32
C VAL A 71 8.32 -4.60 -7.77
N VAL A 72 8.24 -5.10 -6.53
CA VAL A 72 7.01 -5.20 -5.74
C VAL A 72 7.19 -4.34 -4.49
N PHE A 73 6.35 -3.31 -4.34
CA PHE A 73 6.39 -2.38 -3.21
C PHE A 73 5.48 -2.87 -2.09
N ASP A 74 6.02 -3.01 -0.89
CA ASP A 74 5.22 -3.19 0.34
C ASP A 74 4.77 -1.82 0.82
N ARG A 75 3.52 -1.52 0.60
CA ARG A 75 2.81 -0.24 0.73
C ARG A 75 3.08 0.76 -0.42
N THR A 76 2.05 1.55 -0.65
CA THR A 76 2.07 2.64 -1.62
C THR A 76 1.62 3.96 -0.95
N PRO A 77 1.73 5.11 -1.63
CA PRO A 77 1.25 6.38 -1.08
C PRO A 77 -0.20 6.36 -0.58
N VAL A 78 -1.08 5.57 -1.22
CA VAL A 78 -2.51 5.51 -0.82
C VAL A 78 -2.70 4.95 0.59
N ASP A 79 -1.82 4.06 1.07
CA ASP A 79 -1.85 3.57 2.46
C ASP A 79 -1.69 4.71 3.47
N PHE A 80 -0.72 5.59 3.24
CA PHE A 80 -0.40 6.69 4.17
C PHE A 80 -1.42 7.81 4.08
N LEU A 81 -1.96 8.06 2.89
CA LEU A 81 -3.10 8.98 2.72
C LEU A 81 -4.34 8.46 3.45
N ALA A 82 -4.57 7.14 3.44
CA ALA A 82 -5.66 6.52 4.20
C ALA A 82 -5.47 6.65 5.72
N TYR A 83 -4.24 6.46 6.24
CA TYR A 83 -3.94 6.72 7.65
C TYR A 83 -4.14 8.19 8.01
N LEU A 84 -3.66 9.12 7.19
CA LEU A 84 -3.85 10.56 7.40
C LEU A 84 -5.34 10.93 7.37
N ALA A 85 -6.12 10.39 6.44
CA ALA A 85 -7.57 10.58 6.39
C ALA A 85 -8.28 10.00 7.63
N ALA A 86 -7.84 8.85 8.14
CA ALA A 86 -8.33 8.28 9.40
C ALA A 86 -8.00 9.17 10.61
N HIS A 87 -6.95 9.98 10.53
CA HIS A 87 -6.60 11.03 11.50
C HIS A 87 -7.28 12.38 11.23
N GLY A 88 -8.29 12.41 10.34
CA GLY A 88 -9.08 13.62 10.04
C GLY A 88 -8.36 14.63 9.12
N ARG A 89 -7.33 14.19 8.40
CA ARG A 89 -6.63 15.04 7.41
C ARG A 89 -7.32 14.92 6.05
N THR A 90 -7.29 15.98 5.25
CA THR A 90 -7.74 15.98 3.86
C THR A 90 -6.59 15.64 2.94
N ILE A 91 -6.84 14.84 1.91
CA ILE A 91 -5.82 14.33 0.99
C ILE A 91 -5.14 15.48 0.25
N GLU A 92 -5.93 16.47 -0.18
CA GLU A 92 -5.47 17.65 -0.91
C GLU A 92 -4.49 18.52 -0.11
N ALA A 93 -4.55 18.43 1.22
CA ALA A 93 -3.63 19.15 2.11
C ALA A 93 -2.30 18.39 2.33
N GLU A 94 -2.25 17.10 2.03
CA GLU A 94 -1.10 16.23 2.33
C GLU A 94 -0.20 15.98 1.11
N VAL A 95 -0.75 16.06 -0.11
CA VAL A 95 0.00 15.83 -1.35
C VAL A 95 -0.58 16.65 -2.50
N ALA A 96 0.29 17.21 -3.32
CA ALA A 96 -0.13 17.85 -4.57
C ALA A 96 -0.54 16.79 -5.62
N PRO A 97 -1.64 17.01 -6.37
CA PRO A 97 -2.13 16.05 -7.36
C PRO A 97 -1.04 15.56 -8.33
N GLU A 98 -0.23 16.46 -8.87
CA GLU A 98 0.80 16.14 -9.87
C GLU A 98 1.93 15.26 -9.28
N VAL A 99 2.20 15.40 -7.98
CA VAL A 99 3.20 14.58 -7.27
C VAL A 99 2.68 13.17 -7.10
N LEU A 100 1.40 13.03 -6.73
CA LEU A 100 0.75 11.73 -6.55
C LEU A 100 0.57 11.04 -7.91
N GLU A 101 0.09 11.74 -8.93
CA GLU A 101 -0.05 11.25 -10.30
C GLU A 101 1.30 10.72 -10.82
N SER A 102 2.36 11.53 -10.72
CA SER A 102 3.72 11.12 -11.14
C SER A 102 4.23 9.87 -10.43
N ALA A 103 3.83 9.63 -9.18
CA ALA A 103 4.20 8.44 -8.44
C ALA A 103 3.34 7.24 -8.85
N MET A 104 2.02 7.38 -8.82
CA MET A 104 1.08 6.27 -9.05
C MET A 104 1.08 5.78 -10.50
N SER A 105 1.26 6.67 -11.49
CA SER A 105 1.40 6.31 -12.91
C SER A 105 2.63 5.45 -13.22
N SER A 106 3.56 5.34 -12.27
CA SER A 106 4.72 4.44 -12.38
C SER A 106 4.39 2.96 -12.12
N LEU A 107 3.23 2.68 -11.54
CA LEU A 107 2.76 1.31 -11.28
C LEU A 107 2.05 0.72 -12.49
N ASP A 108 2.24 -0.57 -12.71
CA ASP A 108 1.49 -1.35 -13.70
C ASP A 108 0.26 -2.04 -13.07
N LEU A 109 0.27 -2.21 -11.74
CA LEU A 109 -0.82 -2.85 -10.99
C LEU A 109 -0.80 -2.38 -9.53
N LEU A 110 -1.96 -2.04 -9.00
CA LEU A 110 -2.20 -1.84 -7.58
C LEU A 110 -2.98 -3.03 -7.03
N VAL A 111 -2.39 -3.76 -6.08
CA VAL A 111 -3.05 -4.86 -5.36
C VAL A 111 -3.49 -4.34 -4.00
N VAL A 112 -4.76 -4.51 -3.68
CA VAL A 112 -5.34 -4.08 -2.41
C VAL A 112 -5.81 -5.28 -1.61
N LEU A 113 -5.43 -5.33 -0.33
CA LEU A 113 -5.83 -6.35 0.63
C LEU A 113 -6.80 -5.75 1.65
N PRO A 114 -8.12 -5.76 1.37
CA PRO A 114 -9.11 -5.24 2.30
C PRO A 114 -9.17 -6.07 3.58
N LEU A 115 -9.55 -5.42 4.67
CA LEU A 115 -9.88 -6.10 5.93
C LEU A 115 -11.22 -6.82 5.76
N THR A 116 -11.20 -8.13 5.88
CA THR A 116 -12.41 -8.96 5.86
C THR A 116 -12.71 -9.52 7.24
N ALA A 117 -13.95 -9.92 7.50
CA ALA A 117 -14.31 -10.56 8.76
C ALA A 117 -13.51 -11.85 9.03
N GLU A 118 -13.01 -12.50 7.99
CA GLU A 118 -12.16 -13.69 8.11
C GLU A 118 -10.71 -13.30 8.49
N THR A 119 -10.11 -12.33 7.77
CA THR A 119 -8.77 -11.82 8.11
C THR A 119 -8.77 -11.21 9.50
N GLU A 120 -9.79 -10.45 9.87
CA GLU A 120 -9.90 -9.85 11.20
C GLU A 120 -9.92 -10.87 12.34
N ARG A 121 -10.57 -12.04 12.13
CA ARG A 121 -10.58 -13.13 13.12
C ARG A 121 -9.25 -13.85 13.25
N GLN A 122 -8.44 -13.87 12.21
CA GLN A 122 -7.13 -14.55 12.17
C GLN A 122 -6.00 -13.65 12.64
N LEU A 123 -6.22 -12.34 12.64
CA LEU A 123 -5.21 -11.37 13.06
C LEU A 123 -5.07 -11.31 14.59
N PRO A 124 -3.87 -11.11 15.10
CA PRO A 124 -3.69 -10.77 16.50
C PRO A 124 -4.49 -9.50 16.84
N ALA A 125 -4.91 -9.38 18.09
CA ALA A 125 -5.59 -8.18 18.55
C ALA A 125 -4.76 -6.96 18.18
N ALA A 126 -5.33 -6.04 17.40
CA ALA A 126 -4.64 -4.84 17.01
C ALA A 126 -4.45 -3.95 18.24
N GLU A 127 -3.27 -3.37 18.42
CA GLU A 127 -3.02 -2.36 19.45
C GLU A 127 -3.98 -1.16 19.32
N LEU A 128 -4.35 -0.81 18.08
CA LEU A 128 -5.28 0.27 17.74
C LEU A 128 -6.36 -0.22 16.76
N PRO A 129 -7.34 -1.04 17.21
CA PRO A 129 -8.33 -1.66 16.33
C PRO A 129 -9.22 -0.61 15.60
N GLY A 130 -9.56 0.48 16.27
CA GLY A 130 -10.34 1.56 15.66
C GLY A 130 -9.60 2.26 14.52
N LEU A 131 -8.30 2.49 14.65
CA LEU A 131 -7.47 3.06 13.59
C LEU A 131 -7.34 2.11 12.41
N ARG A 132 -7.18 0.81 12.66
CA ARG A 132 -7.09 -0.21 11.61
C ARG A 132 -8.34 -0.24 10.74
N THR A 133 -9.52 -0.30 11.36
CA THR A 133 -10.81 -0.30 10.64
C THR A 133 -11.05 1.02 9.90
N ALA A 134 -10.75 2.15 10.55
CA ALA A 134 -10.92 3.46 9.92
C ALA A 134 -9.98 3.62 8.71
N MET A 135 -8.73 3.19 8.83
CA MET A 135 -7.76 3.21 7.72
C MET A 135 -8.22 2.34 6.56
N ASP A 136 -8.72 1.13 6.82
CA ASP A 136 -9.19 0.23 5.77
C ASP A 136 -10.34 0.84 4.96
N GLY A 137 -11.34 1.40 5.66
CA GLY A 137 -12.44 2.10 4.99
C GLY A 137 -11.95 3.30 4.15
N ARG A 138 -11.02 4.11 4.69
CA ARG A 138 -10.44 5.23 3.95
C ARG A 138 -9.59 4.79 2.76
N LEU A 139 -8.86 3.68 2.89
CA LEU A 139 -8.09 3.13 1.77
C LEU A 139 -9.00 2.76 0.60
N LEU A 140 -10.08 2.06 0.85
CA LEU A 140 -11.05 1.70 -0.20
C LEU A 140 -11.72 2.93 -0.81
N ASP A 141 -12.15 3.91 0.02
CA ASP A 141 -12.70 5.17 -0.46
C ASP A 141 -11.73 5.90 -1.41
N ILE A 142 -10.43 5.95 -1.06
CA ILE A 142 -9.39 6.61 -1.85
C ILE A 142 -9.11 5.85 -3.13
N VAL A 143 -8.94 4.53 -3.05
CA VAL A 143 -8.58 3.70 -4.20
C VAL A 143 -9.66 3.71 -5.27
N HIS A 144 -10.94 3.64 -4.87
CA HIS A 144 -12.06 3.65 -5.81
C HIS A 144 -12.51 5.03 -6.22
N GLY A 145 -12.35 6.01 -5.33
CA GLY A 145 -12.78 7.38 -5.58
C GLY A 145 -11.80 8.22 -6.38
N ASP A 146 -10.52 7.85 -6.34
CA ASP A 146 -9.42 8.64 -6.92
C ASP A 146 -9.62 10.16 -6.77
N PRO A 147 -9.67 10.67 -5.53
CA PRO A 147 -10.13 12.04 -5.25
C PRO A 147 -9.27 13.13 -5.89
N LEU A 148 -8.08 12.80 -6.39
CA LEU A 148 -7.17 13.71 -7.07
C LEU A 148 -6.99 13.38 -8.56
N ASP A 149 -7.77 12.42 -9.12
CA ASP A 149 -7.66 11.94 -10.49
C ASP A 149 -6.20 11.57 -10.87
N ALA A 150 -5.53 10.90 -9.92
CA ALA A 150 -4.10 10.64 -9.99
C ALA A 150 -3.73 9.28 -10.59
N TRP A 151 -4.72 8.37 -10.78
CA TRP A 151 -4.49 7.04 -11.36
C TRP A 151 -5.69 6.50 -12.17
N PRO A 152 -6.32 7.29 -13.07
CA PRO A 152 -7.55 6.91 -13.74
C PRO A 152 -7.46 5.59 -14.53
N ASP A 153 -6.28 5.26 -15.02
CA ASP A 153 -6.02 4.09 -15.86
C ASP A 153 -5.26 2.96 -15.13
N LEU A 154 -4.92 3.13 -13.84
CA LEU A 154 -4.16 2.12 -13.10
C LEU A 154 -5.06 0.92 -12.77
N PRO A 155 -4.74 -0.30 -13.25
CA PRO A 155 -5.46 -1.49 -12.85
C PRO A 155 -5.38 -1.72 -11.34
N VAL A 156 -6.53 -1.92 -10.70
CA VAL A 156 -6.66 -2.25 -9.29
C VAL A 156 -7.19 -3.67 -9.13
N LEU A 157 -6.52 -4.46 -8.31
CA LEU A 157 -6.91 -5.84 -7.98
C LEU A 157 -7.14 -5.98 -6.48
N GLU A 158 -8.39 -6.15 -6.07
CA GLU A 158 -8.71 -6.47 -4.68
C GLU A 158 -8.65 -7.98 -4.42
N LEU A 159 -8.00 -8.36 -3.32
CA LEU A 159 -7.87 -9.74 -2.89
C LEU A 159 -8.54 -9.94 -1.52
N THR A 160 -9.77 -10.42 -1.54
CA THR A 160 -10.57 -10.69 -0.33
C THR A 160 -10.48 -12.13 0.16
N GLY A 161 -9.88 -13.03 -0.64
CA GLY A 161 -9.74 -14.46 -0.32
C GLY A 161 -8.66 -14.74 0.74
N PRO A 162 -8.54 -16.03 1.15
CA PRO A 162 -7.51 -16.45 2.10
C PRO A 162 -6.12 -16.11 1.59
N PRO A 163 -5.11 -16.02 2.49
CA PRO A 163 -3.73 -15.72 2.10
C PRO A 163 -3.17 -16.67 1.05
N ASP A 164 -3.47 -17.97 1.22
CA ASP A 164 -3.00 -19.00 0.32
C ASP A 164 -3.51 -18.80 -1.12
N GLY A 165 -2.59 -18.74 -2.07
CA GLY A 165 -2.89 -18.61 -3.49
C GLY A 165 -3.07 -17.17 -3.99
N ARG A 166 -3.01 -16.15 -3.14
CA ARG A 166 -3.09 -14.73 -3.55
C ARG A 166 -2.03 -14.37 -4.60
N ALA A 167 -0.80 -14.79 -4.40
CA ALA A 167 0.30 -14.54 -5.35
C ALA A 167 0.02 -15.14 -6.74
N ALA A 168 -0.58 -16.33 -6.82
CA ALA A 168 -0.98 -16.92 -8.10
C ALA A 168 -2.11 -16.15 -8.79
N VAL A 169 -3.01 -15.53 -8.04
CA VAL A 169 -4.06 -14.65 -8.60
C VAL A 169 -3.43 -13.40 -9.19
N VAL A 170 -2.52 -12.74 -8.46
CA VAL A 170 -1.80 -11.56 -8.95
C VAL A 170 -0.99 -11.89 -10.19
N ALA A 171 -0.23 -12.99 -10.18
CA ALA A 171 0.58 -13.41 -11.33
C ALA A 171 -0.27 -13.64 -12.60
N ARG A 172 -1.48 -14.18 -12.45
CA ARG A 172 -2.43 -14.34 -13.58
C ARG A 172 -2.97 -12.99 -14.07
N ALA A 173 -3.32 -12.07 -13.16
CA ALA A 173 -3.76 -10.73 -13.52
C ALA A 173 -2.67 -9.99 -14.32
N MET A 174 -1.41 -10.06 -13.89
CA MET A 174 -0.27 -9.47 -14.60
C MET A 174 -0.07 -10.04 -16.01
N ALA A 175 -0.34 -11.33 -16.22
CA ALA A 175 -0.23 -11.93 -17.54
C ALA A 175 -1.28 -11.36 -18.53
N GLY A 176 -2.42 -10.89 -18.04
CA GLY A 176 -3.46 -10.24 -18.83
C GLY A 176 -3.20 -8.75 -19.13
N LEU A 177 -2.23 -8.11 -18.44
CA LEU A 177 -1.85 -6.71 -18.66
C LEU A 177 -0.73 -6.53 -19.71
N ARG A 178 -0.17 -7.62 -20.21
CA ARG A 178 0.84 -7.65 -21.30
C ARG A 178 0.13 -7.82 -22.63
#